data_f0067647574ab4cece7d1419a38db755
#
_entry.id   f0067647574ab4cece7d1419a38db755
#
_cell.length_a   1.000
_cell.length_b   1.000
_cell.length_c   1.000
_cell.angle_alpha   90.00
_cell.angle_beta   90.00
_cell.angle_gamma   90.00
#
_symmetry.space_group_name_H-M   'P 1'
#
loop_
_entity.id
_entity.type
_entity.pdbx_description
1 polymer ?
#
loop_
_entity_poly.entity_id
_entity_poly.type
_entity_poly.pdbx_seq_one_letter_code
_entity_poly.pdbx_strand_id
1 'polypeptide(L)'
;MRYGYINVSSRIHDLNPLSKTLWLLCINLLSFLLLDLGWLALLFLSIFGIGLAGKLGWKRLIEAMKPLKFLILIFLIFPPIVTLQGFVAMPSENNSIPGLLVEGIAYGATIALRFGCIMYSAVIFLMTTKTKDFVYSMAKLGLPYRYAFMLMAIFQLIPSFELEANHIKYAQMARGLRLEGSNFFKKYQNFVKYTIQPILISALRKGIELAISMDSACFGIYRNRTYLEEVKSSQFDLIFSLTIILFTTIAFYLSITGNLPSILNFSEILKKLLFPSS
;
A
#
# COMPACT_ATOMS: atom_id res chain seq x y z
N MET A 1 7.16 -12.38 -7.06
CA MET A 1 6.57 -11.10 -6.56
C MET A 1 7.66 -10.24 -5.94
N ARG A 2 7.78 -8.97 -6.32
CA ARG A 2 8.88 -8.06 -5.90
C ARG A 2 8.78 -7.61 -4.44
N TYR A 3 7.60 -7.69 -3.83
CA TYR A 3 7.28 -7.25 -2.46
C TYR A 3 6.47 -8.31 -1.70
N GLY A 4 7.03 -9.54 -1.59
CA GLY A 4 6.41 -10.62 -0.82
C GLY A 4 6.79 -10.53 0.66
N TYR A 5 6.02 -11.23 1.50
CA TYR A 5 6.31 -11.40 2.93
C TYR A 5 7.75 -11.91 3.14
N ILE A 6 8.45 -11.29 4.08
CA ILE A 6 9.82 -11.66 4.43
C ILE A 6 9.81 -12.35 5.79
N ASN A 7 10.26 -13.59 5.82
CA ASN A 7 10.33 -14.35 7.07
C ASN A 7 11.57 -13.91 7.88
N VAL A 8 11.41 -12.85 8.68
CA VAL A 8 12.44 -12.37 9.61
C VAL A 8 11.82 -12.29 10.99
N SER A 9 12.47 -12.86 11.99
CA SER A 9 12.04 -12.71 13.38
C SER A 9 12.36 -11.30 13.89
N SER A 10 11.33 -10.46 14.01
CA SER A 10 11.42 -9.15 14.65
C SER A 10 10.14 -8.87 15.46
N ARG A 11 10.25 -8.02 16.48
CA ARG A 11 9.08 -7.64 17.30
C ARG A 11 7.92 -7.09 16.49
N ILE A 12 8.20 -6.47 15.33
CA ILE A 12 7.17 -5.93 14.43
C ILE A 12 6.50 -7.06 13.64
N HIS A 13 7.21 -8.12 13.27
CA HIS A 13 6.62 -9.27 12.59
C HIS A 13 5.66 -10.04 13.51
N ASP A 14 5.96 -10.12 14.81
CA ASP A 14 5.16 -10.85 15.79
C ASP A 14 3.90 -10.08 16.25
N LEU A 15 3.76 -8.78 15.90
CA LEU A 15 2.56 -8.00 16.18
C LEU A 15 1.34 -8.56 15.45
N ASN A 16 0.19 -8.45 16.12
CA ASN A 16 -1.09 -8.87 15.54
C ASN A 16 -1.38 -8.09 14.23
N PRO A 17 -1.78 -8.77 13.15
CA PRO A 17 -2.12 -8.12 11.88
C PRO A 17 -3.19 -7.02 12.01
N LEU A 18 -4.12 -7.14 12.98
CA LEU A 18 -5.11 -6.10 13.26
C LEU A 18 -4.48 -4.79 13.73
N SER A 19 -3.49 -4.88 14.63
CA SER A 19 -2.77 -3.68 15.11
C SER A 19 -1.97 -3.03 13.99
N LYS A 20 -1.42 -3.84 13.06
CA LYS A 20 -0.71 -3.33 11.87
C LYS A 20 -1.66 -2.67 10.86
N THR A 21 -2.86 -3.23 10.64
CA THR A 21 -3.85 -2.61 9.77
C THR A 21 -4.38 -1.30 10.34
N LEU A 22 -4.62 -1.27 11.64
CA LEU A 22 -5.00 -0.05 12.34
C LEU A 22 -3.91 1.01 12.23
N TRP A 23 -2.65 0.65 12.44
CA TRP A 23 -1.50 1.52 12.23
C TRP A 23 -1.45 2.09 10.80
N LEU A 24 -1.65 1.24 9.79
CA LEU A 24 -1.68 1.67 8.39
C LEU A 24 -2.80 2.68 8.13
N LEU A 25 -4.02 2.40 8.62
CA LEU A 25 -5.16 3.30 8.47
C LEU A 25 -4.92 4.64 9.17
N CYS A 26 -4.38 4.62 10.39
CA CYS A 26 -4.06 5.82 11.15
C CYS A 26 -3.01 6.70 10.46
N ILE A 27 -1.94 6.09 9.93
CA ILE A 27 -0.92 6.83 9.17
C ILE A 27 -1.50 7.45 7.90
N ASN A 28 -2.33 6.70 7.17
CA ASN A 28 -2.98 7.24 5.97
C ASN A 28 -3.88 8.44 6.33
N LEU A 29 -4.64 8.33 7.39
CA LEU A 29 -5.51 9.41 7.88
C LEU A 29 -4.68 10.63 8.31
N LEU A 30 -3.59 10.42 9.08
CA LEU A 30 -2.66 11.47 9.45
C LEU A 30 -2.01 12.16 8.25
N SER A 31 -1.63 11.38 7.24
CA SER A 31 -1.03 11.91 6.00
C SER A 31 -1.98 12.87 5.26
N PHE A 32 -3.30 12.63 5.33
CA PHE A 32 -4.30 13.54 4.75
C PHE A 32 -4.56 14.77 5.60
N LEU A 33 -4.51 14.63 6.92
CA LEU A 33 -4.77 15.70 7.88
C LEU A 33 -3.64 16.74 7.94
N LEU A 34 -2.39 16.28 7.84
CA LEU A 34 -1.23 17.15 7.93
C LEU A 34 -1.04 17.90 6.61
N LEU A 35 -1.10 19.23 6.67
CA LEU A 35 -0.90 20.12 5.53
C LEU A 35 0.55 20.58 5.43
N ASP A 36 1.24 20.71 6.56
CA ASP A 36 2.61 21.22 6.64
C ASP A 36 3.64 20.18 6.22
N LEU A 37 4.60 20.61 5.39
CA LEU A 37 5.71 19.79 4.92
C LEU A 37 6.55 19.23 6.08
N GLY A 38 6.78 20.01 7.14
CA GLY A 38 7.59 19.59 8.29
C GLY A 38 6.98 18.42 9.05
N TRP A 39 5.69 18.44 9.30
CA TRP A 39 4.98 17.34 9.94
C TRP A 39 4.93 16.09 9.08
N LEU A 40 4.75 16.26 7.77
CA LEU A 40 4.79 15.14 6.83
C LEU A 40 6.19 14.51 6.75
N ALA A 41 7.26 15.32 6.80
CA ALA A 41 8.63 14.82 6.83
C ALA A 41 8.92 14.02 8.12
N LEU A 42 8.46 14.51 9.28
CA LEU A 42 8.57 13.78 10.55
C LEU A 42 7.79 12.46 10.50
N LEU A 43 6.58 12.48 9.94
CA LEU A 43 5.77 11.28 9.77
C LEU A 43 6.47 10.28 8.84
N PHE A 44 7.05 10.72 7.73
CA PHE A 44 7.82 9.88 6.83
C PHE A 44 9.04 9.25 7.52
N LEU A 45 9.78 10.05 8.32
CA LEU A 45 10.90 9.59 9.13
C LEU A 45 10.48 8.53 10.16
N SER A 46 9.34 8.72 10.81
CA SER A 46 8.79 7.75 11.77
C SER A 46 8.46 6.42 11.09
N ILE A 47 7.82 6.45 9.92
CA ILE A 47 7.52 5.25 9.11
C ILE A 47 8.80 4.55 8.71
N PHE A 48 9.82 5.30 8.28
CA PHE A 48 11.14 4.78 7.92
C PHE A 48 11.81 4.10 9.13
N GLY A 49 11.76 4.73 10.31
CA GLY A 49 12.25 4.17 11.56
C GLY A 49 11.58 2.84 11.94
N ILE A 50 10.27 2.74 11.78
CA ILE A 50 9.51 1.50 11.98
C ILE A 50 9.97 0.42 10.98
N GLY A 51 10.17 0.78 9.72
CA GLY A 51 10.72 -0.14 8.72
C GLY A 51 12.09 -0.69 9.09
N LEU A 52 12.99 0.14 9.64
CA LEU A 52 14.30 -0.28 10.13
C LEU A 52 14.18 -1.18 11.37
N ALA A 53 13.33 -0.82 12.33
CA ALA A 53 13.06 -1.64 13.52
C ALA A 53 12.48 -3.01 13.16
N GLY A 54 11.76 -3.11 12.01
CA GLY A 54 11.29 -4.36 11.43
C GLY A 54 12.38 -5.28 10.86
N LYS A 55 13.66 -4.87 10.91
CA LYS A 55 14.80 -5.61 10.32
C LYS A 55 14.58 -5.96 8.83
N LEU A 56 13.84 -5.13 8.09
CA LEU A 56 13.52 -5.35 6.68
C LEU A 56 14.75 -5.23 5.76
N GLY A 57 15.86 -4.71 6.29
CA GLY A 57 17.11 -4.50 5.58
C GLY A 57 17.11 -3.21 4.75
N TRP A 58 18.13 -2.37 4.97
CA TRP A 58 18.27 -1.05 4.35
C TRP A 58 18.13 -1.07 2.81
N LYS A 59 18.74 -2.06 2.14
CA LYS A 59 18.69 -2.19 0.68
C LYS A 59 17.26 -2.35 0.14
N ARG A 60 16.44 -3.16 0.82
CA ARG A 60 15.05 -3.43 0.42
C ARG A 60 14.13 -2.23 0.64
N LEU A 61 14.36 -1.50 1.75
CA LEU A 61 13.65 -0.26 2.04
C LEU A 61 13.91 0.79 0.96
N ILE A 62 15.18 0.92 0.51
CA ILE A 62 15.54 1.83 -0.59
C ILE A 62 14.97 1.33 -1.94
N GLU A 63 14.96 0.02 -2.17
CA GLU A 63 14.31 -0.54 -3.37
C GLU A 63 12.81 -0.29 -3.43
N ALA A 64 12.15 -0.30 -2.28
CA ALA A 64 10.74 0.06 -2.16
C ALA A 64 10.46 1.53 -2.51
N MET A 65 11.47 2.39 -2.40
CA MET A 65 11.39 3.79 -2.79
C MET A 65 11.57 4.04 -4.30
N LYS A 66 11.98 3.01 -5.08
CA LYS A 66 12.19 3.20 -6.54
C LYS A 66 10.97 3.73 -7.29
N PRO A 67 9.74 3.21 -7.10
CA PRO A 67 8.56 3.77 -7.75
C PRO A 67 8.23 5.19 -7.29
N LEU A 68 8.63 5.54 -6.05
CA LEU A 68 8.42 6.87 -5.49
C LEU A 68 9.20 7.94 -6.24
N LYS A 69 10.37 7.62 -6.79
CA LYS A 69 11.19 8.58 -7.56
C LYS A 69 10.42 9.16 -8.74
N PHE A 70 9.69 8.31 -9.47
CA PHE A 70 8.88 8.74 -10.61
C PHE A 70 7.70 9.62 -10.15
N LEU A 71 7.08 9.25 -9.05
CA LEU A 71 5.97 9.97 -8.45
C LEU A 71 6.42 11.34 -7.90
N ILE A 72 7.57 11.39 -7.22
CA ILE A 72 8.18 12.64 -6.75
C ILE A 72 8.49 13.57 -7.95
N LEU A 73 9.04 13.04 -9.03
CA LEU A 73 9.35 13.82 -10.22
C LEU A 73 8.09 14.45 -10.82
N ILE A 74 7.01 13.68 -10.96
CA ILE A 74 5.74 14.17 -11.50
C ILE A 74 5.17 15.26 -10.58
N PHE A 75 5.09 15.02 -9.27
CA PHE A 75 4.51 15.99 -8.33
C PHE A 75 5.41 17.20 -8.06
N LEU A 76 6.70 17.13 -8.39
CA LEU A 76 7.57 18.30 -8.34
C LEU A 76 7.42 19.20 -9.57
N ILE A 77 7.13 18.63 -10.74
CA ILE A 77 7.05 19.36 -12.01
C ILE A 77 5.63 19.85 -12.30
N PHE A 78 4.61 19.02 -12.04
CA PHE A 78 3.23 19.28 -12.45
C PHE A 78 2.58 20.48 -11.72
N PRO A 79 2.63 20.59 -10.37
CA PRO A 79 1.98 21.70 -9.67
C PRO A 79 2.52 23.09 -10.02
N PRO A 80 3.84 23.33 -10.18
CA PRO A 80 4.33 24.63 -10.63
C PRO A 80 3.78 25.03 -12.00
N ILE A 81 3.61 24.10 -12.92
CA ILE A 81 3.06 24.37 -14.25
C ILE A 81 1.59 24.76 -14.15
N VAL A 82 0.81 24.07 -13.31
CA VAL A 82 -0.62 24.33 -13.11
C VAL A 82 -0.86 25.65 -12.40
N THR A 83 -0.01 26.02 -11.44
CA THR A 83 -0.07 27.32 -10.76
C THR A 83 0.26 28.47 -11.70
N LEU A 84 1.25 28.30 -12.58
CA LEU A 84 1.57 29.29 -13.62
C LEU A 84 0.44 29.51 -14.62
N GLN A 85 -0.36 28.49 -14.90
CA GLN A 85 -1.51 28.59 -15.81
C GLN A 85 -2.76 29.17 -15.13
N GLY A 86 -2.70 29.52 -13.85
CA GLY A 86 -3.82 30.09 -13.11
C GLY A 86 -4.99 29.12 -12.83
N PHE A 87 -4.81 27.81 -13.09
CA PHE A 87 -5.84 26.80 -12.82
C PHE A 87 -6.05 26.53 -11.32
N VAL A 88 -5.04 26.81 -10.48
CA VAL A 88 -5.15 26.72 -9.02
C VAL A 88 -4.82 28.10 -8.45
N ALA A 89 -5.83 28.76 -7.91
CA ALA A 89 -5.63 30.00 -7.16
C ALA A 89 -5.00 29.65 -5.82
N MET A 90 -3.67 29.75 -5.71
CA MET A 90 -2.97 29.71 -4.44
C MET A 90 -3.02 31.13 -3.83
N PRO A 91 -3.24 31.27 -2.51
CA PRO A 91 -3.13 32.55 -1.85
C PRO A 91 -1.66 32.97 -1.83
N SER A 92 -1.22 33.65 -2.90
CA SER A 92 0.11 34.23 -2.93
C SER A 92 0.02 35.70 -2.52
N GLU A 93 0.77 36.09 -1.52
CA GLU A 93 0.89 37.49 -1.06
C GLU A 93 1.45 38.40 -2.16
N ASN A 94 2.21 37.86 -3.11
CA ASN A 94 2.76 38.57 -4.24
C ASN A 94 2.46 37.80 -5.52
N ASN A 95 1.65 38.37 -6.41
CA ASN A 95 1.36 37.85 -7.78
C ASN A 95 2.58 37.88 -8.72
N SER A 96 3.80 37.77 -8.20
CA SER A 96 5.02 37.69 -8.98
C SER A 96 5.22 36.25 -9.50
N ILE A 97 5.60 36.08 -10.76
CA ILE A 97 5.87 34.79 -11.40
C ILE A 97 6.82 33.92 -10.53
N PRO A 98 7.94 34.45 -9.96
CA PRO A 98 8.81 33.64 -9.11
C PRO A 98 8.15 33.20 -7.80
N GLY A 99 7.27 34.00 -7.22
CA GLY A 99 6.51 33.62 -6.02
C GLY A 99 5.58 32.43 -6.27
N LEU A 100 4.84 32.45 -7.38
CA LEU A 100 3.96 31.36 -7.80
C LEU A 100 4.71 30.07 -8.04
N LEU A 101 5.92 30.12 -8.62
CA LEU A 101 6.76 28.93 -8.82
C LEU A 101 7.20 28.32 -7.49
N VAL A 102 7.63 29.12 -6.53
CA VAL A 102 8.08 28.66 -5.22
C VAL A 102 6.93 27.99 -4.45
N GLU A 103 5.76 28.59 -4.48
CA GLU A 103 4.56 28.02 -3.83
C GLU A 103 4.11 26.74 -4.53
N GLY A 104 4.17 26.68 -5.86
CA GLY A 104 3.89 25.47 -6.63
C GLY A 104 4.84 24.31 -6.30
N ILE A 105 6.14 24.60 -6.15
CA ILE A 105 7.14 23.59 -5.75
C ILE A 105 6.89 23.12 -4.31
N ALA A 106 6.60 24.02 -3.38
CA ALA A 106 6.30 23.68 -2.00
C ALA A 106 5.07 22.77 -1.89
N TYR A 107 4.01 23.11 -2.63
CA TYR A 107 2.80 22.30 -2.72
C TYR A 107 3.07 20.93 -3.37
N GLY A 108 3.83 20.90 -4.46
CA GLY A 108 4.24 19.67 -5.10
C GLY A 108 5.05 18.75 -4.18
N ALA A 109 5.98 19.30 -3.40
CA ALA A 109 6.75 18.57 -2.41
C ALA A 109 5.87 17.98 -1.29
N THR A 110 4.88 18.76 -0.83
CA THR A 110 3.90 18.29 0.18
C THR A 110 3.09 17.11 -0.34
N ILE A 111 2.58 17.19 -1.56
CA ILE A 111 1.84 16.09 -2.19
C ILE A 111 2.74 14.86 -2.40
N ALA A 112 3.95 15.06 -2.89
CA ALA A 112 4.92 13.98 -3.11
C ALA A 112 5.24 13.23 -1.81
N LEU A 113 5.48 13.95 -0.71
CA LEU A 113 5.70 13.35 0.62
C LEU A 113 4.46 12.63 1.14
N ARG A 114 3.27 13.19 0.95
CA ARG A 114 2.01 12.56 1.35
C ARG A 114 1.82 11.20 0.69
N PHE A 115 1.91 11.15 -0.62
CA PHE A 115 1.86 9.87 -1.36
C PHE A 115 3.02 8.96 -0.98
N GLY A 116 4.19 9.52 -0.67
CA GLY A 116 5.33 8.80 -0.13
C GLY A 116 5.01 8.08 1.16
N CYS A 117 4.40 8.75 2.13
CA CYS A 117 3.99 8.15 3.40
C CYS A 117 2.98 7.02 3.19
N ILE A 118 1.96 7.23 2.35
CA ILE A 118 0.92 6.25 2.03
C ILE A 118 1.55 5.00 1.40
N MET A 119 2.35 5.19 0.38
CA MET A 119 2.93 4.08 -0.38
C MET A 119 3.95 3.30 0.46
N TYR A 120 4.76 4.02 1.24
CA TYR A 120 5.80 3.39 2.05
C TYR A 120 5.22 2.60 3.25
N SER A 121 4.18 3.13 3.90
CA SER A 121 3.46 2.42 4.96
C SER A 121 2.81 1.14 4.45
N ALA A 122 2.19 1.19 3.25
CA ALA A 122 1.61 0.01 2.60
C ALA A 122 2.66 -1.06 2.27
N VAL A 123 3.84 -0.66 1.76
CA VAL A 123 4.94 -1.60 1.46
C VAL A 123 5.45 -2.27 2.75
N ILE A 124 5.65 -1.52 3.83
CA ILE A 124 6.07 -2.08 5.13
C ILE A 124 5.02 -3.09 5.61
N PHE A 125 3.74 -2.75 5.54
CA PHE A 125 2.65 -3.65 5.90
C PHE A 125 2.69 -4.96 5.11
N LEU A 126 2.82 -4.90 3.79
CA LEU A 126 2.88 -6.09 2.92
C LEU A 126 4.11 -6.97 3.21
N MET A 127 5.25 -6.36 3.55
CA MET A 127 6.48 -7.10 3.88
C MET A 127 6.44 -7.73 5.26
N THR A 128 5.69 -7.17 6.21
CA THR A 128 5.66 -7.61 7.62
C THR A 128 4.46 -8.48 7.98
N THR A 129 3.44 -8.57 7.12
CA THR A 129 2.19 -9.27 7.41
C THR A 129 1.98 -10.44 6.46
N LYS A 130 1.82 -11.65 7.01
CA LYS A 130 1.42 -12.82 6.23
C LYS A 130 -0.04 -12.68 5.83
N THR A 131 -0.34 -12.98 4.58
CA THR A 131 -1.71 -12.93 4.06
C THR A 131 -2.67 -13.84 4.85
N LYS A 132 -2.20 -15.01 5.29
CA LYS A 132 -2.98 -15.92 6.13
C LYS A 132 -3.39 -15.28 7.46
N ASP A 133 -2.42 -14.68 8.16
CA ASP A 133 -2.63 -14.07 9.47
C ASP A 133 -3.57 -12.87 9.37
N PHE A 134 -3.50 -12.12 8.26
CA PHE A 134 -4.42 -11.03 7.97
C PHE A 134 -5.86 -11.50 7.84
N VAL A 135 -6.12 -12.57 7.06
CA VAL A 135 -7.47 -13.13 6.89
C VAL A 135 -8.01 -13.68 8.23
N TYR A 136 -7.16 -14.34 9.00
CA TYR A 136 -7.51 -14.82 10.35
C TYR A 136 -7.93 -13.68 11.27
N SER A 137 -7.20 -12.59 11.20
CA SER A 137 -7.47 -11.40 12.00
C SER A 137 -8.80 -10.75 11.61
N MET A 138 -9.15 -10.74 10.33
CA MET A 138 -10.46 -10.28 9.84
C MET A 138 -11.61 -11.18 10.34
N ALA A 139 -11.40 -12.50 10.40
CA ALA A 139 -12.38 -13.41 10.96
C ALA A 139 -12.66 -13.12 12.43
N LYS A 140 -11.64 -12.76 13.23
CA LYS A 140 -11.81 -12.35 14.64
C LYS A 140 -12.59 -11.04 14.81
N LEU A 141 -12.55 -10.13 13.83
CA LEU A 141 -13.35 -8.89 13.82
C LEU A 141 -14.84 -9.12 13.53
N GLY A 142 -15.25 -10.35 13.29
CA GLY A 142 -16.67 -10.69 13.06
C GLY A 142 -17.00 -11.05 11.61
N LEU A 143 -15.98 -11.20 10.75
CA LEU A 143 -16.22 -11.73 9.41
C LEU A 143 -16.73 -13.17 9.52
N PRO A 144 -17.89 -13.52 8.95
CA PRO A 144 -18.38 -14.90 8.97
C PRO A 144 -17.33 -15.87 8.41
N TYR A 145 -17.16 -17.02 9.08
CA TYR A 145 -16.16 -18.02 8.73
C TYR A 145 -16.15 -18.40 7.24
N ARG A 146 -17.33 -18.44 6.61
CA ARG A 146 -17.47 -18.76 5.18
C ARG A 146 -16.67 -17.81 4.28
N TYR A 147 -16.72 -16.50 4.56
CA TYR A 147 -15.99 -15.49 3.79
C TYR A 147 -14.48 -15.49 4.11
N ALA A 148 -14.13 -15.71 5.37
CA ALA A 148 -12.71 -15.82 5.76
C ALA A 148 -12.05 -17.01 5.06
N PHE A 149 -12.72 -18.18 5.03
CA PHE A 149 -12.24 -19.35 4.29
C PHE A 149 -12.11 -19.08 2.78
N MET A 150 -13.11 -18.42 2.19
CA MET A 150 -13.10 -18.08 0.76
C MET A 150 -11.91 -17.17 0.42
N LEU A 151 -11.62 -16.15 1.24
CA LEU A 151 -10.45 -15.29 1.06
C LEU A 151 -9.15 -16.09 1.17
N MET A 152 -9.04 -16.99 2.16
CA MET A 152 -7.85 -17.82 2.33
C MET A 152 -7.64 -18.74 1.11
N ALA A 153 -8.70 -19.35 0.60
CA ALA A 153 -8.66 -20.19 -0.59
C ALA A 153 -8.22 -19.40 -1.83
N ILE A 154 -8.74 -18.17 -2.02
CA ILE A 154 -8.32 -17.29 -3.13
C ILE A 154 -6.81 -17.03 -3.06
N PHE A 155 -6.28 -16.62 -1.91
CA PHE A 155 -4.84 -16.34 -1.77
C PHE A 155 -3.95 -17.58 -1.98
N GLN A 156 -4.46 -18.77 -1.66
CA GLN A 156 -3.75 -20.02 -1.92
C GLN A 156 -3.80 -20.42 -3.40
N LEU A 157 -4.90 -20.10 -4.10
CA LEU A 157 -5.07 -20.42 -5.50
C LEU A 157 -4.26 -19.50 -6.44
N ILE A 158 -3.97 -18.25 -6.06
CA ILE A 158 -3.22 -17.30 -6.90
C ILE A 158 -1.89 -17.89 -7.39
N PRO A 159 -0.96 -18.40 -6.51
CA PRO A 159 0.28 -19.01 -6.98
C PRO A 159 0.05 -20.24 -7.84
N SER A 160 -1.00 -21.04 -7.56
CA SER A 160 -1.36 -22.21 -8.37
C SER A 160 -1.77 -21.81 -9.80
N PHE A 161 -2.55 -20.74 -9.95
CA PHE A 161 -2.93 -20.22 -11.26
C PHE A 161 -1.75 -19.60 -12.01
N GLU A 162 -0.80 -18.99 -11.32
CA GLU A 162 0.43 -18.47 -11.94
C GLU A 162 1.25 -19.61 -12.58
N LEU A 163 1.40 -20.74 -11.88
CA LEU A 163 2.06 -21.92 -12.41
C LEU A 163 1.29 -22.50 -13.59
N GLU A 164 -0.01 -22.62 -13.48
CA GLU A 164 -0.89 -23.14 -14.55
C GLU A 164 -0.85 -22.26 -15.80
N ALA A 165 -0.87 -20.94 -15.64
CA ALA A 165 -0.72 -19.99 -16.74
C ALA A 165 0.60 -20.18 -17.48
N ASN A 166 1.69 -20.42 -16.76
CA ASN A 166 3.00 -20.71 -17.37
C ASN A 166 2.98 -22.05 -18.11
N HIS A 167 2.38 -23.10 -17.54
CA HIS A 167 2.24 -24.40 -18.22
C HIS A 167 1.43 -24.28 -19.51
N ILE A 168 0.29 -23.59 -19.48
CA ILE A 168 -0.53 -23.34 -20.67
C ILE A 168 0.26 -22.56 -21.71
N LYS A 169 0.98 -21.51 -21.30
CA LYS A 169 1.83 -20.71 -22.20
C LYS A 169 2.86 -21.58 -22.90
N TYR A 170 3.61 -22.41 -22.17
CA TYR A 170 4.61 -23.28 -22.75
C TYR A 170 4.00 -24.35 -23.67
N ALA A 171 2.87 -24.93 -23.28
CA ALA A 171 2.15 -25.87 -24.12
C ALA A 171 1.68 -25.27 -25.47
N GLN A 172 1.20 -24.04 -25.45
CA GLN A 172 0.80 -23.32 -26.66
C GLN A 172 2.01 -22.96 -27.54
N MET A 173 3.12 -22.55 -26.93
CA MET A 173 4.38 -22.33 -27.68
C MET A 173 4.90 -23.61 -28.34
N ALA A 174 4.81 -24.75 -27.67
CA ALA A 174 5.17 -26.05 -28.24
C ALA A 174 4.27 -26.43 -29.43
N ARG A 175 3.00 -25.98 -29.45
CA ARG A 175 2.09 -26.16 -30.60
C ARG A 175 2.33 -25.16 -31.74
N GLY A 176 3.41 -24.36 -31.67
CA GLY A 176 3.79 -23.40 -32.71
C GLY A 176 3.12 -22.02 -32.58
N LEU A 177 2.43 -21.73 -31.48
CA LEU A 177 1.85 -20.39 -31.27
C LEU A 177 2.97 -19.36 -31.00
N ARG A 178 3.19 -18.47 -31.96
CA ARG A 178 4.10 -17.34 -31.83
C ARG A 178 3.35 -16.18 -31.14
N LEU A 179 3.68 -15.92 -29.89
CA LEU A 179 3.14 -14.78 -29.13
C LEU A 179 3.86 -13.46 -29.48
N GLU A 180 5.03 -13.55 -30.11
CA GLU A 180 5.89 -12.42 -30.50
C GLU A 180 5.76 -12.14 -32.00
N GLY A 181 5.72 -10.87 -32.39
CA GLY A 181 5.77 -10.44 -33.79
C GLY A 181 4.43 -10.17 -34.48
N SER A 182 3.32 -10.16 -33.77
CA SER A 182 1.99 -9.80 -34.30
C SER A 182 1.62 -8.35 -33.94
N ASN A 183 0.74 -7.71 -34.76
CA ASN A 183 0.13 -6.43 -34.44
C ASN A 183 -0.48 -6.45 -33.04
N PHE A 184 -0.41 -5.34 -32.30
CA PHE A 184 -0.85 -5.25 -30.90
C PHE A 184 -2.24 -5.84 -30.67
N PHE A 185 -3.18 -5.60 -31.57
CA PHE A 185 -4.54 -6.12 -31.49
C PHE A 185 -4.62 -7.64 -31.67
N LYS A 186 -3.88 -8.22 -32.62
CA LYS A 186 -3.79 -9.67 -32.80
C LYS A 186 -3.12 -10.35 -31.62
N LYS A 187 -2.08 -9.72 -31.06
CA LYS A 187 -1.39 -10.24 -29.86
C LYS A 187 -2.36 -10.31 -28.67
N TYR A 188 -3.15 -9.26 -28.44
CA TYR A 188 -4.17 -9.24 -27.38
C TYR A 188 -5.24 -10.32 -27.61
N GLN A 189 -5.78 -10.44 -28.81
CA GLN A 189 -6.79 -11.44 -29.15
C GLN A 189 -6.27 -12.88 -28.97
N ASN A 190 -5.04 -13.13 -29.42
CA ASN A 190 -4.37 -14.43 -29.23
C ASN A 190 -4.14 -14.72 -27.74
N PHE A 191 -3.72 -13.74 -26.95
CA PHE A 191 -3.53 -13.90 -25.52
C PHE A 191 -4.83 -14.27 -24.80
N VAL A 192 -5.93 -13.58 -25.11
CA VAL A 192 -7.25 -13.89 -24.54
C VAL A 192 -7.69 -15.30 -24.92
N LYS A 193 -7.63 -15.64 -26.20
CA LYS A 193 -8.12 -16.93 -26.71
C LYS A 193 -7.26 -18.12 -26.26
N TYR A 194 -5.95 -17.98 -26.28
CA TYR A 194 -5.05 -19.12 -26.06
C TYR A 194 -4.48 -19.20 -24.64
N THR A 195 -4.60 -18.14 -23.83
CA THR A 195 -4.10 -18.13 -22.46
C THR A 195 -5.24 -17.97 -21.46
N ILE A 196 -6.07 -16.92 -21.58
CA ILE A 196 -7.10 -16.63 -20.58
C ILE A 196 -8.22 -17.68 -20.62
N GLN A 197 -8.70 -18.06 -21.80
CA GLN A 197 -9.79 -19.03 -21.92
C GLN A 197 -9.43 -20.41 -21.31
N PRO A 198 -8.28 -21.03 -21.57
CA PRO A 198 -7.88 -22.28 -20.91
C PRO A 198 -7.72 -22.12 -19.40
N ILE A 199 -7.16 -21.00 -18.90
CA ILE A 199 -7.03 -20.76 -17.46
C ILE A 199 -8.41 -20.69 -16.80
N LEU A 200 -9.37 -20.03 -17.44
CA LEU A 200 -10.74 -19.93 -16.92
C LEU A 200 -11.39 -21.32 -16.79
N ILE A 201 -11.24 -22.16 -17.80
CA ILE A 201 -11.76 -23.54 -17.76
C ILE A 201 -11.10 -24.35 -16.63
N SER A 202 -9.80 -24.22 -16.46
CA SER A 202 -9.05 -24.86 -15.38
C SER A 202 -9.49 -24.34 -14.02
N ALA A 203 -9.70 -23.03 -13.88
CA ALA A 203 -10.20 -22.41 -12.64
C ALA A 203 -11.57 -22.92 -12.25
N LEU A 204 -12.49 -23.06 -13.22
CA LEU A 204 -13.83 -23.62 -12.96
C LEU A 204 -13.72 -25.10 -12.53
N ARG A 205 -12.89 -25.90 -13.17
CA ARG A 205 -12.67 -27.30 -12.79
C ARG A 205 -12.12 -27.42 -11.37
N LYS A 206 -11.07 -26.63 -11.02
CA LYS A 206 -10.55 -26.58 -9.63
C LYS A 206 -11.60 -26.13 -8.63
N GLY A 207 -12.47 -25.19 -9.01
CA GLY A 207 -13.59 -24.76 -8.15
C GLY A 207 -14.57 -25.89 -7.84
N ILE A 208 -14.94 -26.69 -8.86
CA ILE A 208 -15.81 -27.86 -8.69
C ILE A 208 -15.14 -28.93 -7.82
N GLU A 209 -13.87 -29.24 -8.08
CA GLU A 209 -13.10 -30.20 -7.28
C GLU A 209 -12.99 -29.76 -5.81
N LEU A 210 -12.75 -28.46 -5.57
CA LEU A 210 -12.74 -27.91 -4.22
C LEU A 210 -14.11 -28.03 -3.55
N ALA A 211 -15.20 -27.72 -4.26
CA ALA A 211 -16.56 -27.83 -3.74
C ALA A 211 -16.89 -29.25 -3.32
N ILE A 212 -16.60 -30.25 -4.19
CA ILE A 212 -16.81 -31.68 -3.89
C ILE A 212 -15.98 -32.11 -2.67
N SER A 213 -14.72 -31.67 -2.60
CA SER A 213 -13.85 -31.97 -1.45
C SER A 213 -14.38 -31.37 -0.15
N MET A 214 -14.92 -30.17 -0.21
CA MET A 214 -15.52 -29.50 0.96
C MET A 214 -16.79 -30.19 1.42
N ASP A 215 -17.67 -30.59 0.51
CA ASP A 215 -18.88 -31.32 0.81
C ASP A 215 -18.54 -32.69 1.41
N SER A 216 -17.57 -33.41 0.87
CA SER A 216 -17.09 -34.68 1.43
C SER A 216 -16.50 -34.54 2.83
N ALA A 217 -15.87 -33.39 3.12
CA ALA A 217 -15.33 -33.07 4.44
C ALA A 217 -16.38 -32.47 5.41
N CYS A 218 -17.67 -32.51 5.05
CA CYS A 218 -18.77 -31.94 5.84
C CYS A 218 -18.55 -30.47 6.23
N PHE A 219 -18.03 -29.67 5.28
CA PHE A 219 -17.71 -28.27 5.53
C PHE A 219 -19.00 -27.45 5.75
N GLY A 220 -19.06 -26.72 6.87
CA GLY A 220 -20.17 -25.80 7.15
C GLY A 220 -21.30 -26.36 8.02
N ILE A 221 -21.26 -27.64 8.42
CA ILE A 221 -22.26 -28.25 9.30
C ILE A 221 -22.22 -27.61 10.69
N TYR A 222 -21.03 -27.39 11.24
CA TYR A 222 -20.88 -26.81 12.58
C TYR A 222 -20.73 -25.29 12.50
N ARG A 223 -21.52 -24.59 13.32
CA ARG A 223 -21.51 -23.12 13.42
C ARG A 223 -20.30 -22.59 14.18
N ASN A 224 -19.86 -23.32 15.22
CA ASN A 224 -18.68 -22.99 16.02
C ASN A 224 -17.52 -23.87 15.59
N ARG A 225 -16.39 -23.25 15.23
CA ARG A 225 -15.19 -23.95 14.80
C ARG A 225 -14.00 -23.57 15.63
N THR A 226 -13.13 -24.54 15.88
CA THR A 226 -11.80 -24.34 16.45
C THR A 226 -10.78 -24.08 15.35
N TYR A 227 -9.83 -23.21 15.61
CA TYR A 227 -8.76 -22.88 14.68
C TYR A 227 -7.48 -23.55 15.11
N LEU A 228 -6.74 -24.14 14.16
CA LEU A 228 -5.47 -24.83 14.41
C LEU A 228 -4.36 -23.82 14.76
N GLU A 229 -4.33 -22.70 14.06
CA GLU A 229 -3.40 -21.60 14.32
C GLU A 229 -4.19 -20.42 14.89
N GLU A 230 -3.93 -20.07 16.14
CA GLU A 230 -4.49 -18.89 16.77
C GLU A 230 -3.49 -17.74 16.74
N VAL A 231 -3.88 -16.62 16.14
CA VAL A 231 -3.11 -15.38 16.28
C VAL A 231 -3.33 -14.86 17.71
N LYS A 232 -2.31 -15.07 18.57
CA LYS A 232 -2.33 -14.57 19.94
C LYS A 232 -2.18 -13.06 19.94
N SER A 233 -3.11 -12.36 20.59
CA SER A 233 -2.95 -10.93 20.86
C SER A 233 -2.07 -10.76 22.11
N SER A 234 -0.97 -10.06 21.97
CA SER A 234 -0.08 -9.71 23.07
C SER A 234 -0.53 -8.39 23.73
N GLN A 235 -0.14 -8.19 25.00
CA GLN A 235 -0.33 -6.89 25.65
C GLN A 235 0.38 -5.75 24.89
N PHE A 236 1.48 -6.05 24.22
CA PHE A 236 2.17 -5.11 23.32
C PHE A 236 1.32 -4.64 22.16
N ASP A 237 0.45 -5.49 21.61
CA ASP A 237 -0.45 -5.13 20.52
C ASP A 237 -1.51 -4.10 20.98
N LEU A 238 -2.01 -4.27 22.19
CA LEU A 238 -2.97 -3.34 22.80
C LEU A 238 -2.32 -1.97 23.07
N ILE A 239 -1.13 -1.97 23.70
CA ILE A 239 -0.41 -0.72 23.99
C ILE A 239 -0.06 0.00 22.69
N PHE A 240 0.44 -0.72 21.69
CA PHE A 240 0.79 -0.17 20.39
C PHE A 240 -0.43 0.45 19.68
N SER A 241 -1.56 -0.26 19.65
CA SER A 241 -2.78 0.24 19.02
C SER A 241 -3.36 1.46 19.75
N LEU A 242 -3.37 1.43 21.09
CA LEU A 242 -3.83 2.57 21.90
C LEU A 242 -2.94 3.80 21.71
N THR A 243 -1.62 3.64 21.67
CA THR A 243 -0.67 4.74 21.47
C THR A 243 -0.89 5.40 20.11
N ILE A 244 -1.13 4.62 19.07
CA ILE A 244 -1.36 5.13 17.71
C ILE A 244 -2.70 5.87 17.64
N ILE A 245 -3.77 5.30 18.21
CA ILE A 245 -5.09 5.94 18.24
C ILE A 245 -5.01 7.26 19.01
N LEU A 246 -4.35 7.28 20.15
CA LEU A 246 -4.19 8.48 20.96
C LEU A 246 -3.41 9.56 20.18
N PHE A 247 -2.32 9.18 19.52
CA PHE A 247 -1.54 10.11 18.72
C PHE A 247 -2.35 10.65 17.53
N THR A 248 -3.12 9.80 16.85
CA THR A 248 -3.97 10.24 15.74
C THR A 248 -5.10 11.14 16.18
N THR A 249 -5.74 10.87 17.33
CA THR A 249 -6.81 11.72 17.87
C THR A 249 -6.29 13.07 18.34
N ILE A 250 -5.11 13.12 18.96
CA ILE A 250 -4.46 14.38 19.33
C ILE A 250 -4.12 15.20 18.09
N ALA A 251 -3.49 14.59 17.09
CA ALA A 251 -3.15 15.28 15.85
C ALA A 251 -4.40 15.77 15.09
N PHE A 252 -5.48 15.00 15.12
CA PHE A 252 -6.77 15.38 14.57
C PHE A 252 -7.36 16.59 15.28
N TYR A 253 -7.35 16.57 16.62
CA TYR A 253 -7.83 17.69 17.43
C TYR A 253 -7.03 18.97 17.19
N LEU A 254 -5.70 18.88 17.17
CA LEU A 254 -4.81 20.01 16.87
C LEU A 254 -4.99 20.55 15.46
N SER A 255 -5.26 19.69 14.48
CA SER A 255 -5.53 20.09 13.10
C SER A 255 -6.83 20.88 12.98
N ILE A 256 -7.91 20.48 13.68
CA ILE A 256 -9.20 21.17 13.64
C ILE A 256 -9.14 22.51 14.37
N THR A 257 -8.44 22.57 15.50
CA THR A 257 -8.30 23.82 16.28
C THR A 257 -7.38 24.84 15.63
N GLY A 258 -6.71 24.51 14.53
CA GLY A 258 -5.76 25.39 13.85
C GLY A 258 -4.48 25.66 14.64
N ASN A 259 -4.28 24.97 15.77
CA ASN A 259 -3.16 25.16 16.69
C ASN A 259 -1.92 24.31 16.34
N LEU A 260 -1.89 23.69 15.15
CA LEU A 260 -0.69 23.01 14.68
C LEU A 260 0.38 24.08 14.36
N PRO A 261 1.50 24.13 15.12
CA PRO A 261 2.57 25.04 14.79
C PRO A 261 3.16 24.63 13.43
N SER A 262 3.31 25.59 12.52
CA SER A 262 4.05 25.38 11.28
C SER A 262 5.51 25.13 11.62
N ILE A 263 5.99 23.87 11.44
CA ILE A 263 7.39 23.51 11.75
C ILE A 263 8.32 24.00 10.66
N LEU A 264 7.87 24.02 9.42
CA LEU A 264 8.64 24.43 8.25
C LEU A 264 7.73 25.20 7.28
N ASN A 265 7.80 26.51 7.31
CA ASN A 265 7.32 27.33 6.20
C ASN A 265 8.32 27.20 5.03
N PHE A 266 8.27 26.04 4.35
CA PHE A 266 9.19 25.70 3.27
C PHE A 266 9.15 26.77 2.15
N SER A 267 7.99 27.35 1.91
CA SER A 267 7.84 28.46 0.96
C SER A 267 8.65 29.69 1.36
N GLU A 268 8.68 30.06 2.66
CA GLU A 268 9.48 31.18 3.15
C GLU A 268 10.97 30.89 3.11
N ILE A 269 11.38 29.66 3.47
CA ILE A 269 12.79 29.24 3.39
C ILE A 269 13.27 29.27 1.94
N LEU A 270 12.46 28.77 1.00
CA LEU A 270 12.77 28.75 -0.41
C LEU A 270 12.79 30.16 -1.01
N LYS A 271 11.87 31.06 -0.57
CA LYS A 271 11.90 32.50 -0.93
C LYS A 271 13.19 33.16 -0.47
N LYS A 272 13.60 32.94 0.77
CA LYS A 272 14.88 33.50 1.30
C LYS A 272 16.12 32.94 0.62
N LEU A 273 16.11 31.67 0.21
CA LEU A 273 17.25 31.04 -0.49
C LEU A 273 17.38 31.48 -1.95
N LEU A 274 16.27 31.59 -2.66
CA LEU A 274 16.24 31.94 -4.08
C LEU A 274 16.28 33.47 -4.34
N PHE A 275 15.79 34.26 -3.38
CA PHE A 275 15.68 35.71 -3.46
C PHE A 275 16.17 36.39 -2.17
N PRO A 276 17.51 36.36 -1.91
CA PRO A 276 18.09 36.90 -0.67
C PRO A 276 18.02 38.43 -0.56
N SER A 277 17.52 39.15 -1.58
CA SER A 277 17.52 40.60 -1.68
C SER A 277 16.13 41.25 -1.76
N SER A 278 15.06 40.54 -1.48
CA SER A 278 13.70 41.11 -1.44
C SER A 278 13.17 41.27 -0.03
#